data_f2472ab1b044c62233f85c5acb81f0bb
#
_entry.id   f2472ab1b044c62233f85c5acb81f0bb
#
_cell.length_a   1.000
_cell.length_b   1.000
_cell.length_c   1.000
_cell.angle_alpha   90.00
_cell.angle_beta   90.00
_cell.angle_gamma   90.00
#
_symmetry.space_group_name_H-M   'P 1'
#
loop_
_entity.id
_entity.type
_entity.pdbx_description
1 polymer ?
#
loop_
_entity_poly.entity_id
_entity_poly.type
_entity_poly.pdbx_seq_one_letter_code
_entity_poly.pdbx_strand_id
1 'polypeptide(L)'
;MPTATTESAAGKRETLTIVDNRNGKSYEVPIENGTIKAPDLRKIKTGPEDFGIMTYDPAYMNTASCKSTITFIDGDQGILEYRGYPIAELAEKTSFLETAWLILNGELPTTAQQKAWVDEITVHTMVHENVTSFLKGFRYDAHPMAMLASSVAALSTFYPEARHVHDPEVRRMQIVRLIAKTPTLAAFAYRHSIGFPFAYPDNDLSFAGNFLQMMYRTAESKYVPNPILEKALDVLFILHADHEQNCSTSAMRAVGSSEVDPYCAASAAISALYGPLHGGANEAVLRMLKGIGSKDHVPAFVKDVKESGGDVKLMGFGHRVYKNYDPRARILKQMADQVFGVTGRNPLLDIALELERIALEDDYFVKRKLYPNVDFYSGLIYQAMKFPVDMFPVLFAIGRMAGWLAQWNEMIQDKDQKIARPRQVYLGYRDRSFVPFEKRG
;
A
#
# COMPACT_ATOMS: atom_id res chain seq x y z
N MET A 1 0.46 25.93 -19.40
CA MET A 1 1.37 27.02 -19.01
C MET A 1 0.62 28.07 -18.25
N PRO A 2 1.01 28.50 -17.06
CA PRO A 2 2.24 29.19 -16.78
C PRO A 2 2.95 28.63 -15.54
N THR A 3 4.26 28.65 -15.60
CA THR A 3 5.18 28.48 -14.51
C THR A 3 4.99 29.62 -13.51
N ALA A 4 4.46 29.33 -12.33
CA ALA A 4 4.57 30.22 -11.20
C ALA A 4 6.01 30.16 -10.66
N THR A 5 6.88 30.96 -11.25
CA THR A 5 8.12 31.38 -10.61
C THR A 5 7.72 32.36 -9.50
N THR A 6 7.62 31.86 -8.27
CA THR A 6 7.71 32.74 -7.10
C THR A 6 9.13 33.29 -7.06
N GLU A 7 9.29 34.56 -7.45
CA GLU A 7 10.49 35.34 -7.15
C GLU A 7 10.76 35.28 -5.65
N SER A 8 11.84 34.62 -5.27
CA SER A 8 12.39 34.60 -3.93
C SER A 8 12.80 36.03 -3.56
N ALA A 9 12.11 36.60 -2.57
CA ALA A 9 12.61 37.78 -1.89
C ALA A 9 14.02 37.48 -1.34
N ALA A 10 15.01 38.16 -1.86
CA ALA A 10 16.39 38.06 -1.41
C ALA A 10 16.47 38.40 0.09
N GLY A 11 16.92 37.44 0.94
CA GLY A 11 17.45 37.87 2.21
C GLY A 11 17.40 36.96 3.42
N LYS A 12 16.61 35.92 3.55
CA LYS A 12 16.73 35.03 4.72
C LYS A 12 17.00 33.58 4.27
N ARG A 13 18.23 33.11 4.46
CA ARG A 13 18.51 31.67 4.42
C ARG A 13 17.72 31.03 5.56
N GLU A 14 16.79 30.14 5.26
CA GLU A 14 16.14 29.34 6.29
C GLU A 14 17.17 28.37 6.84
N THR A 15 17.57 28.56 8.09
CA THR A 15 18.56 27.72 8.79
C THR A 15 18.12 27.41 10.20
N LEU A 16 18.62 26.30 10.73
CA LEU A 16 18.54 25.93 12.13
C LEU A 16 19.94 26.07 12.75
N THR A 17 20.07 26.81 13.86
CA THR A 17 21.30 26.87 14.65
C THR A 17 21.27 25.81 15.75
N ILE A 18 22.25 24.90 15.74
CA ILE A 18 22.39 23.84 16.75
C ILE A 18 23.65 24.14 17.58
N VAL A 19 23.50 24.26 18.88
CA VAL A 19 24.62 24.41 19.82
C VAL A 19 24.95 23.04 20.42
N ASP A 20 26.19 22.60 20.25
CA ASP A 20 26.68 21.36 20.89
C ASP A 20 27.19 21.71 22.32
N ASN A 21 26.38 21.43 23.31
CA ASN A 21 26.71 21.69 24.71
C ASN A 21 27.92 20.88 25.23
N ARG A 22 28.38 19.86 24.50
CA ARG A 22 29.59 19.08 24.88
C ARG A 22 30.89 19.87 24.68
N ASN A 23 30.87 20.85 23.74
CA ASN A 23 32.07 21.64 23.39
C ASN A 23 31.79 23.14 23.16
N GLY A 24 30.51 23.59 23.27
CA GLY A 24 30.08 24.98 23.08
C GLY A 24 30.04 25.46 21.62
N LYS A 25 30.27 24.62 20.64
CA LYS A 25 30.28 25.01 19.22
C LYS A 25 28.87 25.11 18.67
N SER A 26 28.67 26.10 17.78
CA SER A 26 27.43 26.31 17.04
C SER A 26 27.58 25.85 15.59
N TYR A 27 26.52 25.27 15.05
CA TYR A 27 26.44 24.76 13.69
C TYR A 27 25.18 25.29 13.02
N GLU A 28 25.32 25.83 11.81
CA GLU A 28 24.19 26.23 10.96
C GLU A 28 23.83 25.06 10.03
N VAL A 29 22.55 24.64 10.08
CA VAL A 29 22.01 23.56 9.27
C VAL A 29 20.93 24.13 8.36
N PRO A 30 21.07 24.05 7.02
CA PRO A 30 20.05 24.56 6.09
C PRO A 30 18.73 23.79 6.22
N ILE A 31 17.61 24.53 6.08
CA ILE A 31 16.28 23.98 5.95
C ILE A 31 15.90 24.03 4.47
N GLU A 32 15.54 22.88 3.90
CA GLU A 32 15.06 22.73 2.54
C GLU A 32 13.76 21.93 2.52
N ASN A 33 12.70 22.48 1.92
CA ASN A 33 11.35 21.84 1.89
C ASN A 33 10.85 21.40 3.29
N GLY A 34 11.05 22.22 4.30
CA GLY A 34 10.67 21.92 5.69
C GLY A 34 11.50 20.78 6.34
N THR A 35 12.61 20.38 5.73
CA THR A 35 13.49 19.31 6.23
C THR A 35 14.93 19.77 6.40
N ILE A 36 15.71 19.03 7.20
CA ILE A 36 17.16 19.14 7.27
C ILE A 36 17.80 17.87 6.69
N LYS A 37 18.91 18.00 6.00
CA LYS A 37 19.67 16.83 5.52
C LYS A 37 20.32 16.10 6.68
N ALA A 38 19.91 14.87 6.96
CA ALA A 38 20.48 14.06 8.05
C ALA A 38 22.03 13.98 8.03
N PRO A 39 22.72 13.90 6.88
CA PRO A 39 24.19 13.97 6.85
C PRO A 39 24.81 15.25 7.41
N ASP A 40 24.10 16.36 7.46
CA ASP A 40 24.61 17.60 8.04
C ASP A 40 24.84 17.49 9.56
N LEU A 41 24.03 16.68 10.24
CA LEU A 41 24.23 16.40 11.67
C LEU A 41 25.55 15.70 11.97
N ARG A 42 26.17 15.01 11.00
CA ARG A 42 27.47 14.37 11.14
C ARG A 42 28.62 15.38 11.29
N LYS A 43 28.39 16.66 10.97
CA LYS A 43 29.37 17.74 11.18
C LYS A 43 29.51 18.08 12.66
N ILE A 44 28.52 17.73 13.51
CA ILE A 44 28.50 17.98 14.95
C ILE A 44 29.36 16.92 15.63
N LYS A 45 30.56 17.31 16.05
CA LYS A 45 31.59 16.42 16.58
C LYS A 45 32.29 17.03 17.79
N THR A 46 32.70 16.17 18.71
CA THR A 46 33.54 16.55 19.85
C THR A 46 35.04 16.50 19.53
N GLY A 47 35.47 15.71 18.54
CA GLY A 47 36.84 15.57 18.13
C GLY A 47 37.00 14.91 16.76
N PRO A 48 38.25 14.76 16.27
CA PRO A 48 38.53 14.16 14.93
C PRO A 48 38.04 12.73 14.80
N GLU A 49 38.13 11.94 15.85
CA GLU A 49 37.73 10.51 15.90
C GLU A 49 36.23 10.32 16.13
N ASP A 50 35.48 11.40 16.42
CA ASP A 50 34.05 11.34 16.60
C ASP A 50 33.37 11.20 15.23
N PHE A 51 32.51 10.20 15.10
CA PHE A 51 31.70 9.98 13.88
C PHE A 51 30.73 11.15 13.61
N GLY A 52 30.29 11.86 14.64
CA GLY A 52 29.26 12.88 14.63
C GLY A 52 27.87 12.34 14.98
N ILE A 53 26.91 13.26 15.06
CA ILE A 53 25.55 12.95 15.48
C ILE A 53 24.79 12.18 14.37
N MET A 54 24.05 11.15 14.76
CA MET A 54 23.06 10.43 13.94
C MET A 54 21.66 10.65 14.50
N THR A 55 20.65 10.60 13.64
CA THR A 55 19.25 10.49 14.07
C THR A 55 18.93 9.06 14.50
N TYR A 56 18.09 8.90 15.50
CA TYR A 56 17.51 7.61 15.90
C TYR A 56 16.00 7.66 15.73
N ASP A 57 15.52 7.06 14.64
CA ASP A 57 14.10 7.03 14.25
C ASP A 57 13.79 5.64 13.65
N PRO A 58 13.62 4.60 14.49
CA PRO A 58 13.50 3.21 14.02
C PRO A 58 12.24 2.94 13.19
N ALA A 59 11.22 3.78 13.29
CA ALA A 59 9.96 3.61 12.58
C ALA A 59 9.69 4.71 11.53
N TYR A 60 10.69 5.54 11.22
CA TYR A 60 10.58 6.68 10.30
C TYR A 60 9.43 7.63 10.65
N MET A 61 9.21 7.88 11.95
CA MET A 61 8.10 8.70 12.44
C MET A 61 8.24 10.17 12.05
N ASN A 62 9.48 10.65 11.90
CA ASN A 62 9.83 12.02 11.55
C ASN A 62 10.97 12.06 10.52
N THR A 63 10.96 11.11 9.57
CA THR A 63 12.03 10.99 8.56
C THR A 63 11.43 10.88 7.17
N ALA A 64 11.66 11.90 6.34
CA ALA A 64 11.40 11.83 4.91
C ALA A 64 12.52 11.02 4.23
N SER A 65 12.17 9.87 3.64
CA SER A 65 13.13 8.98 2.99
C SER A 65 13.34 9.26 1.50
N CYS A 66 12.45 10.05 0.89
CA CYS A 66 12.50 10.43 -0.51
C CYS A 66 11.72 11.72 -0.76
N LYS A 67 11.88 12.28 -1.94
CA LYS A 67 10.97 13.26 -2.54
C LYS A 67 10.08 12.52 -3.53
N SER A 68 8.80 12.89 -3.61
CA SER A 68 7.85 12.28 -4.54
C SER A 68 6.83 13.31 -5.03
N THR A 69 6.34 13.10 -6.24
CA THR A 69 5.26 13.89 -6.86
C THR A 69 3.98 13.07 -7.06
N ILE A 70 3.93 11.83 -6.53
CA ILE A 70 2.87 10.88 -6.83
C ILE A 70 1.64 11.12 -5.97
N THR A 71 1.82 11.12 -4.65
CA THR A 71 0.69 11.18 -3.70
C THR A 71 0.91 12.27 -2.66
N PHE A 72 -0.09 13.10 -2.47
CA PHE A 72 -0.14 14.07 -1.40
C PHE A 72 -1.16 13.65 -0.35
N ILE A 73 -0.78 13.71 0.92
CA ILE A 73 -1.66 13.43 2.05
C ILE A 73 -1.53 14.55 3.07
N ASP A 74 -2.68 15.15 3.43
CA ASP A 74 -2.80 15.96 4.63
C ASP A 74 -3.69 15.21 5.62
N GLY A 75 -3.07 14.63 6.62
CA GLY A 75 -3.77 13.81 7.61
C GLY A 75 -4.65 14.62 8.56
N ASP A 76 -4.32 15.88 8.83
CA ASP A 76 -5.10 16.75 9.71
C ASP A 76 -6.37 17.25 9.01
N GLN A 77 -6.30 17.53 7.71
CA GLN A 77 -7.43 17.92 6.89
C GLN A 77 -8.22 16.74 6.32
N GLY A 78 -7.64 15.52 6.32
CA GLY A 78 -8.26 14.34 5.71
C GLY A 78 -8.24 14.41 4.18
N ILE A 79 -7.15 14.92 3.60
CA ILE A 79 -6.95 15.06 2.15
C ILE A 79 -6.08 13.91 1.66
N LEU A 80 -6.46 13.35 0.52
CA LEU A 80 -5.67 12.41 -0.29
C LEU A 80 -5.82 12.79 -1.75
N GLU A 81 -4.68 13.00 -2.42
CA GLU A 81 -4.62 13.34 -3.83
C GLU A 81 -3.59 12.47 -4.55
N TYR A 82 -3.92 12.02 -5.77
CA TYR A 82 -2.95 11.43 -6.69
C TYR A 82 -2.62 12.44 -7.77
N ARG A 83 -1.34 12.84 -7.86
CA ARG A 83 -0.88 13.84 -8.83
C ARG A 83 -1.68 15.16 -8.76
N GLY A 84 -2.18 15.53 -7.57
CA GLY A 84 -2.99 16.73 -7.36
C GLY A 84 -4.49 16.57 -7.65
N TYR A 85 -4.94 15.38 -8.06
CA TYR A 85 -6.37 15.09 -8.22
C TYR A 85 -6.95 14.50 -6.95
N PRO A 86 -8.04 15.07 -6.39
CA PRO A 86 -8.69 14.55 -5.19
C PRO A 86 -9.17 13.10 -5.38
N ILE A 87 -8.93 12.25 -4.39
CA ILE A 87 -9.29 10.83 -4.46
C ILE A 87 -10.79 10.60 -4.72
N ALA A 88 -11.65 11.48 -4.20
CA ALA A 88 -13.09 11.38 -4.41
C ALA A 88 -13.47 11.55 -5.88
N GLU A 89 -12.84 12.50 -6.58
CA GLU A 89 -13.09 12.71 -8.01
C GLU A 89 -12.57 11.54 -8.85
N LEU A 90 -11.41 11.02 -8.53
CA LEU A 90 -10.87 9.86 -9.24
C LEU A 90 -11.76 8.63 -9.06
N ALA A 91 -12.21 8.33 -7.85
CA ALA A 91 -13.11 7.21 -7.57
C ALA A 91 -14.45 7.29 -8.31
N GLU A 92 -14.99 8.51 -8.46
CA GLU A 92 -16.26 8.75 -9.13
C GLU A 92 -16.12 8.71 -10.65
N LYS A 93 -15.08 9.39 -11.19
CA LYS A 93 -15.02 9.79 -12.61
C LYS A 93 -14.07 8.93 -13.45
N THR A 94 -13.19 8.13 -12.84
CA THR A 94 -12.19 7.35 -13.59
C THR A 94 -12.40 5.85 -13.43
N SER A 95 -11.67 5.08 -14.21
CA SER A 95 -11.41 3.65 -13.99
C SER A 95 -10.08 3.43 -13.28
N PHE A 96 -9.88 2.23 -12.73
CA PHE A 96 -8.60 1.88 -12.12
C PHE A 96 -7.41 2.02 -13.09
N LEU A 97 -7.56 1.55 -14.33
CA LEU A 97 -6.48 1.66 -15.32
C LEU A 97 -6.19 3.11 -15.70
N GLU A 98 -7.19 3.99 -15.72
CA GLU A 98 -6.99 5.42 -15.94
C GLU A 98 -6.26 6.08 -14.77
N THR A 99 -6.65 5.74 -13.54
CA THR A 99 -5.93 6.18 -12.32
C THR A 99 -4.50 5.62 -12.27
N ALA A 100 -4.29 4.37 -12.65
CA ALA A 100 -2.95 3.77 -12.73
C ALA A 100 -2.05 4.51 -13.74
N TRP A 101 -2.61 4.87 -14.91
CA TRP A 101 -1.90 5.71 -15.87
C TRP A 101 -1.51 7.07 -15.27
N LEU A 102 -2.45 7.75 -14.61
CA LEU A 102 -2.21 9.04 -13.95
C LEU A 102 -1.04 8.94 -12.95
N ILE A 103 -1.09 7.96 -12.08
CA ILE A 103 -0.05 7.75 -11.03
C ILE A 103 1.33 7.54 -11.68
N LEU A 104 1.40 6.75 -12.75
CA LEU A 104 2.64 6.41 -13.45
C LEU A 104 3.20 7.56 -14.29
N ASN A 105 2.33 8.30 -14.98
CA ASN A 105 2.74 9.27 -16.01
C ASN A 105 2.57 10.74 -15.59
N GLY A 106 1.86 11.03 -14.50
CA GLY A 106 1.74 12.37 -13.93
C GLY A 106 0.52 13.18 -14.41
N GLU A 107 -0.11 12.78 -15.51
CA GLU A 107 -1.28 13.44 -16.10
C GLU A 107 -2.35 12.42 -16.50
N LEU A 108 -3.63 12.82 -16.51
CA LEU A 108 -4.71 11.98 -17.02
C LEU A 108 -4.49 11.67 -18.50
N PRO A 109 -4.80 10.44 -18.94
CA PRO A 109 -4.60 10.05 -20.33
C PRO A 109 -5.60 10.76 -21.26
N THR A 110 -5.15 11.09 -22.45
CA THR A 110 -6.09 11.38 -23.55
C THR A 110 -6.85 10.13 -23.94
N THR A 111 -7.95 10.27 -24.67
CA THR A 111 -8.75 9.11 -25.15
C THR A 111 -7.90 8.10 -25.94
N ALA A 112 -6.98 8.59 -26.76
CA ALA A 112 -6.09 7.72 -27.54
C ALA A 112 -5.07 6.99 -26.65
N GLN A 113 -4.49 7.67 -25.66
CA GLN A 113 -3.58 7.09 -24.70
C GLN A 113 -4.30 6.05 -23.80
N GLN A 114 -5.50 6.37 -23.34
CA GLN A 114 -6.31 5.44 -22.53
C GLN A 114 -6.59 4.17 -23.32
N LYS A 115 -7.01 4.28 -24.58
CA LYS A 115 -7.26 3.12 -25.41
C LYS A 115 -6.00 2.26 -25.57
N ALA A 116 -4.87 2.89 -25.97
CA ALA A 116 -3.61 2.17 -26.15
C ALA A 116 -3.12 1.50 -24.87
N TRP A 117 -3.31 2.16 -23.73
CA TRP A 117 -2.94 1.64 -22.40
C TRP A 117 -3.79 0.42 -22.02
N VAL A 118 -5.11 0.49 -22.19
CA VAL A 118 -6.02 -0.64 -21.93
C VAL A 118 -5.70 -1.81 -22.84
N ASP A 119 -5.53 -1.56 -24.16
CA ASP A 119 -5.17 -2.59 -25.14
C ASP A 119 -3.84 -3.28 -24.74
N GLU A 120 -2.85 -2.51 -24.33
CA GLU A 120 -1.55 -3.05 -23.92
C GLU A 120 -1.63 -3.89 -22.63
N ILE A 121 -2.33 -3.41 -21.60
CA ILE A 121 -2.56 -4.20 -20.37
C ILE A 121 -3.28 -5.50 -20.71
N THR A 122 -4.32 -5.43 -21.54
CA THR A 122 -5.18 -6.58 -21.89
C THR A 122 -4.40 -7.71 -22.55
N VAL A 123 -3.49 -7.40 -23.48
CA VAL A 123 -2.67 -8.44 -24.15
C VAL A 123 -1.56 -9.03 -23.29
N HIS A 124 -1.29 -8.47 -22.11
CA HIS A 124 -0.26 -8.95 -21.19
C HIS A 124 -0.80 -9.69 -19.96
N THR A 125 -2.11 -9.96 -19.87
CA THR A 125 -2.75 -10.61 -18.71
C THR A 125 -2.36 -12.07 -18.54
N MET A 126 -2.03 -12.79 -19.63
CA MET A 126 -1.62 -14.20 -19.59
C MET A 126 -0.26 -14.39 -18.93
N VAL A 127 -0.12 -15.44 -18.13
CA VAL A 127 1.15 -15.90 -17.56
C VAL A 127 1.70 -17.09 -18.33
N HIS A 128 3.00 -17.32 -18.25
CA HIS A 128 3.61 -18.50 -18.85
C HIS A 128 3.06 -19.78 -18.22
N GLU A 129 2.84 -20.83 -19.01
CA GLU A 129 2.22 -22.07 -18.55
C GLU A 129 3.00 -22.72 -17.37
N ASN A 130 4.30 -22.62 -17.35
CA ASN A 130 5.10 -23.12 -16.22
C ASN A 130 4.81 -22.44 -14.88
N VAL A 131 4.22 -21.21 -14.88
CA VAL A 131 3.76 -20.55 -13.66
C VAL A 131 2.60 -21.33 -13.04
N THR A 132 1.72 -21.93 -13.84
CA THR A 132 0.64 -22.80 -13.33
C THR A 132 1.20 -24.04 -12.64
N SER A 133 2.27 -24.62 -13.19
CA SER A 133 2.98 -25.76 -12.57
C SER A 133 3.64 -25.37 -11.26
N PHE A 134 4.25 -24.18 -11.20
CA PHE A 134 4.81 -23.61 -9.96
C PHE A 134 3.73 -23.45 -8.89
N LEU A 135 2.57 -22.88 -9.24
CA LEU A 135 1.45 -22.69 -8.33
C LEU A 135 0.89 -24.03 -7.81
N LYS A 136 0.83 -25.06 -8.65
CA LYS A 136 0.40 -26.43 -8.25
C LYS A 136 1.32 -27.08 -7.23
N GLY A 137 2.55 -26.60 -7.08
CA GLY A 137 3.51 -27.07 -6.07
C GLY A 137 3.24 -26.56 -4.64
N PHE A 138 2.38 -25.57 -4.46
CA PHE A 138 2.00 -25.10 -3.13
C PHE A 138 1.01 -26.08 -2.48
N ARG A 139 0.99 -26.08 -1.15
CA ARG A 139 -0.07 -26.76 -0.40
C ARG A 139 -1.43 -26.10 -0.71
N TYR A 140 -2.50 -26.91 -0.72
CA TYR A 140 -3.86 -26.39 -0.98
C TYR A 140 -4.32 -25.37 0.06
N ASP A 141 -3.81 -25.43 1.30
CA ASP A 141 -4.10 -24.53 2.40
C ASP A 141 -3.07 -23.37 2.52
N ALA A 142 -2.22 -23.18 1.50
CA ALA A 142 -1.28 -22.06 1.47
C ALA A 142 -2.03 -20.73 1.36
N HIS A 143 -1.61 -19.74 2.16
CA HIS A 143 -2.23 -18.42 2.14
C HIS A 143 -1.99 -17.73 0.79
N PRO A 144 -3.05 -17.17 0.14
CA PRO A 144 -2.94 -16.57 -1.20
C PRO A 144 -1.89 -15.46 -1.31
N MET A 145 -1.65 -14.69 -0.25
CA MET A 145 -0.59 -13.66 -0.24
C MET A 145 0.81 -14.25 -0.37
N ALA A 146 1.09 -15.37 0.31
CA ALA A 146 2.38 -16.04 0.20
C ALA A 146 2.57 -16.61 -1.21
N MET A 147 1.50 -17.17 -1.79
CA MET A 147 1.50 -17.65 -3.17
C MET A 147 1.72 -16.49 -4.15
N LEU A 148 1.05 -15.36 -3.96
CA LEU A 148 1.21 -14.18 -4.82
C LEU A 148 2.64 -13.63 -4.76
N ALA A 149 3.20 -13.43 -3.55
CA ALA A 149 4.56 -12.94 -3.38
C ALA A 149 5.58 -13.85 -4.08
N SER A 150 5.46 -15.16 -3.87
CA SER A 150 6.35 -16.14 -4.48
C SER A 150 6.21 -16.18 -6.01
N SER A 151 4.97 -16.11 -6.53
CA SER A 151 4.70 -16.14 -7.96
C SER A 151 5.18 -14.89 -8.68
N VAL A 152 5.03 -13.73 -8.06
CA VAL A 152 5.54 -12.45 -8.59
C VAL A 152 7.08 -12.50 -8.65
N ALA A 153 7.75 -12.98 -7.60
CA ALA A 153 9.21 -13.15 -7.66
C ALA A 153 9.63 -14.15 -8.75
N ALA A 154 8.88 -15.26 -8.92
CA ALA A 154 9.17 -16.24 -9.96
C ALA A 154 9.07 -15.67 -11.38
N LEU A 155 8.21 -14.64 -11.62
CA LEU A 155 8.13 -13.96 -12.92
C LEU A 155 9.46 -13.36 -13.38
N SER A 156 10.34 -12.95 -12.46
CA SER A 156 11.69 -12.47 -12.78
C SER A 156 12.47 -13.46 -13.69
N THR A 157 12.27 -14.76 -13.49
CA THR A 157 12.96 -15.78 -14.27
C THR A 157 12.44 -15.94 -15.70
N PHE A 158 11.26 -15.42 -16.01
CA PHE A 158 10.65 -15.44 -17.34
C PHE A 158 10.96 -14.19 -18.17
N TYR A 159 11.49 -13.14 -17.52
CA TYR A 159 11.80 -11.85 -18.16
C TYR A 159 13.23 -11.40 -17.84
N PRO A 160 14.25 -12.07 -18.38
CA PRO A 160 15.66 -11.80 -18.03
C PRO A 160 16.10 -10.37 -18.37
N GLU A 161 15.46 -9.71 -19.33
CA GLU A 161 15.69 -8.30 -19.68
C GLU A 161 15.27 -7.32 -18.56
N ALA A 162 14.41 -7.74 -17.63
CA ALA A 162 13.93 -6.90 -16.52
C ALA A 162 15.05 -6.35 -15.62
N ARG A 163 16.25 -6.94 -15.70
CA ARG A 163 17.45 -6.46 -14.98
C ARG A 163 18.02 -5.15 -15.55
N HIS A 164 17.65 -4.76 -16.75
CA HIS A 164 18.09 -3.49 -17.35
C HIS A 164 17.19 -2.34 -16.87
N VAL A 165 17.18 -2.11 -15.55
CA VAL A 165 16.28 -1.16 -14.89
C VAL A 165 16.47 0.30 -15.31
N HIS A 166 17.61 0.66 -15.90
CA HIS A 166 17.87 2.02 -16.40
C HIS A 166 17.35 2.25 -17.82
N ASP A 167 17.01 1.19 -18.57
CA ASP A 167 16.37 1.33 -19.86
C ASP A 167 14.88 1.70 -19.68
N PRO A 168 14.43 2.88 -20.20
CA PRO A 168 13.06 3.34 -20.00
C PRO A 168 12.00 2.41 -20.61
N GLU A 169 12.28 1.83 -21.79
CA GLU A 169 11.32 0.95 -22.47
C GLU A 169 11.22 -0.41 -21.76
N VAL A 170 12.35 -0.94 -21.29
CA VAL A 170 12.36 -2.14 -20.47
C VAL A 170 11.55 -1.90 -19.18
N ARG A 171 11.80 -0.80 -18.46
CA ARG A 171 11.03 -0.47 -17.24
C ARG A 171 9.55 -0.38 -17.53
N ARG A 172 9.15 0.36 -18.57
CA ARG A 172 7.75 0.53 -18.95
C ARG A 172 7.09 -0.83 -19.22
N MET A 173 7.73 -1.71 -19.96
CA MET A 173 7.20 -3.03 -20.26
C MET A 173 7.04 -3.90 -19.02
N GLN A 174 7.98 -3.85 -18.06
CA GLN A 174 7.83 -4.61 -16.83
C GLN A 174 6.69 -4.08 -15.94
N ILE A 175 6.49 -2.76 -15.92
CA ILE A 175 5.35 -2.12 -15.24
C ILE A 175 4.03 -2.63 -15.82
N VAL A 176 3.88 -2.60 -17.15
CA VAL A 176 2.72 -3.15 -17.87
C VAL A 176 2.47 -4.60 -17.47
N ARG A 177 3.49 -5.45 -17.55
CA ARG A 177 3.39 -6.89 -17.23
C ARG A 177 2.97 -7.13 -15.79
N LEU A 178 3.52 -6.41 -14.83
CA LEU A 178 3.19 -6.58 -13.42
C LEU A 178 1.74 -6.17 -13.12
N ILE A 179 1.29 -5.03 -13.63
CA ILE A 179 -0.12 -4.61 -13.48
C ILE A 179 -1.05 -5.63 -14.12
N ALA A 180 -0.76 -6.07 -15.35
CA ALA A 180 -1.60 -6.97 -16.10
C ALA A 180 -1.69 -8.39 -15.50
N LYS A 181 -0.57 -8.93 -14.99
CA LYS A 181 -0.47 -10.32 -14.53
C LYS A 181 -0.84 -10.53 -13.06
N THR A 182 -0.77 -9.49 -12.24
CA THR A 182 -1.07 -9.61 -10.80
C THR A 182 -2.49 -10.14 -10.53
N PRO A 183 -3.56 -9.67 -11.19
CA PRO A 183 -4.89 -10.24 -11.02
C PRO A 183 -4.97 -11.72 -11.41
N THR A 184 -4.28 -12.13 -12.48
CA THR A 184 -4.25 -13.53 -12.93
C THR A 184 -3.58 -14.43 -11.88
N LEU A 185 -2.42 -14.02 -11.35
CA LEU A 185 -1.74 -14.76 -10.28
C LEU A 185 -2.59 -14.84 -9.02
N ALA A 186 -3.25 -13.75 -8.65
CA ALA A 186 -4.14 -13.68 -7.50
C ALA A 186 -5.34 -14.63 -7.63
N ALA A 187 -5.99 -14.64 -8.78
CA ALA A 187 -7.11 -15.53 -9.05
C ALA A 187 -6.67 -17.01 -9.11
N PHE A 188 -5.50 -17.28 -9.67
CA PHE A 188 -4.93 -18.64 -9.71
C PHE A 188 -4.60 -19.14 -8.30
N ALA A 189 -4.05 -18.29 -7.43
CA ALA A 189 -3.82 -18.64 -6.03
C ALA A 189 -5.12 -19.04 -5.30
N TYR A 190 -6.19 -18.28 -5.51
CA TYR A 190 -7.51 -18.62 -4.97
C TYR A 190 -8.05 -19.93 -5.52
N ARG A 191 -8.05 -20.12 -6.85
CA ARG A 191 -8.58 -21.34 -7.47
C ARG A 191 -7.80 -22.59 -7.08
N HIS A 192 -6.49 -22.44 -6.88
CA HIS A 192 -5.67 -23.51 -6.32
C HIS A 192 -6.16 -23.93 -4.92
N SER A 193 -6.41 -22.97 -4.03
CA SER A 193 -6.83 -23.25 -2.65
C SER A 193 -8.19 -23.96 -2.55
N ILE A 194 -9.07 -23.75 -3.52
CA ILE A 194 -10.38 -24.43 -3.57
C ILE A 194 -10.41 -25.66 -4.48
N GLY A 195 -9.27 -26.02 -5.09
CA GLY A 195 -9.15 -27.19 -5.97
C GLY A 195 -9.85 -27.04 -7.34
N PHE A 196 -10.10 -25.82 -7.80
CA PHE A 196 -10.74 -25.55 -9.08
C PHE A 196 -9.73 -25.40 -10.21
N PRO A 197 -10.10 -25.74 -11.47
CA PRO A 197 -9.28 -25.42 -12.63
C PRO A 197 -9.02 -23.93 -12.73
N PHE A 198 -7.84 -23.52 -13.21
CA PHE A 198 -7.55 -22.12 -13.47
C PHE A 198 -8.50 -21.57 -14.54
N ALA A 199 -9.10 -20.41 -14.27
CA ALA A 199 -9.84 -19.65 -15.26
C ALA A 199 -8.92 -18.59 -15.84
N TYR A 200 -8.65 -18.67 -17.13
CA TYR A 200 -7.77 -17.73 -17.82
C TYR A 200 -8.48 -16.38 -18.08
N PRO A 201 -7.71 -15.30 -18.27
CA PRO A 201 -8.24 -13.99 -18.57
C PRO A 201 -9.16 -13.99 -19.80
N ASP A 202 -10.19 -13.17 -19.72
CA ASP A 202 -11.12 -12.87 -20.84
C ASP A 202 -10.94 -11.39 -21.24
N ASN A 203 -10.37 -11.18 -22.41
CA ASN A 203 -10.00 -9.85 -22.90
C ASN A 203 -11.19 -8.98 -23.33
N ASP A 204 -12.40 -9.52 -23.37
CA ASP A 204 -13.63 -8.76 -23.65
C ASP A 204 -14.15 -8.02 -22.40
N LEU A 205 -13.58 -8.31 -21.23
CA LEU A 205 -13.99 -7.74 -19.94
C LEU A 205 -13.08 -6.59 -19.50
N SER A 206 -13.60 -5.70 -18.66
CA SER A 206 -12.79 -4.70 -17.96
C SER A 206 -11.77 -5.34 -17.03
N PHE A 207 -10.82 -4.56 -16.51
CA PHE A 207 -9.82 -5.05 -15.56
C PHE A 207 -10.46 -5.70 -14.33
N ALA A 208 -11.43 -5.03 -13.69
CA ALA A 208 -12.16 -5.57 -12.55
C ALA A 208 -13.06 -6.74 -12.91
N GLY A 209 -13.79 -6.64 -14.03
CA GLY A 209 -14.66 -7.69 -14.54
C GLY A 209 -13.89 -8.96 -14.91
N ASN A 210 -12.71 -8.83 -15.51
CA ASN A 210 -11.83 -9.93 -15.82
C ASN A 210 -11.33 -10.65 -14.55
N PHE A 211 -10.98 -9.90 -13.51
CA PHE A 211 -10.62 -10.51 -12.22
C PHE A 211 -11.80 -11.27 -11.60
N LEU A 212 -13.02 -10.70 -11.60
CA LEU A 212 -14.23 -11.39 -11.11
C LEU A 212 -14.51 -12.67 -11.90
N GLN A 213 -14.33 -12.63 -13.22
CA GLN A 213 -14.46 -13.80 -14.09
C GLN A 213 -13.45 -14.89 -13.70
N MET A 214 -12.18 -14.54 -13.55
CA MET A 214 -11.14 -15.51 -13.14
C MET A 214 -11.40 -16.10 -11.75
N MET A 215 -11.99 -15.33 -10.85
CA MET A 215 -12.36 -15.82 -9.51
C MET A 215 -13.54 -16.79 -9.54
N TYR A 216 -14.63 -16.44 -10.24
CA TYR A 216 -15.95 -17.03 -10.01
C TYR A 216 -16.53 -17.84 -11.16
N ARG A 217 -15.99 -17.74 -12.38
CA ARG A 217 -16.44 -18.52 -13.52
C ARG A 217 -16.41 -20.04 -13.20
N THR A 218 -17.51 -20.72 -13.49
CA THR A 218 -17.65 -22.17 -13.36
C THR A 218 -17.72 -22.84 -14.75
N ALA A 219 -18.84 -23.39 -15.13
CA ALA A 219 -19.02 -24.11 -16.38
C ALA A 219 -19.85 -23.34 -17.42
N GLU A 220 -20.26 -22.11 -17.12
CA GLU A 220 -20.98 -21.25 -18.04
C GLU A 220 -20.13 -20.90 -19.27
N SER A 221 -20.78 -20.78 -20.44
CA SER A 221 -20.12 -20.42 -21.68
C SER A 221 -19.56 -19.01 -21.67
N LYS A 222 -20.24 -18.08 -21.01
CA LYS A 222 -19.81 -16.68 -20.83
C LYS A 222 -20.13 -16.21 -19.42
N TYR A 223 -19.14 -15.69 -18.73
CA TYR A 223 -19.32 -15.00 -17.46
C TYR A 223 -19.73 -13.55 -17.71
N VAL A 224 -20.77 -13.09 -17.02
CA VAL A 224 -21.23 -11.70 -17.09
C VAL A 224 -21.09 -11.09 -15.69
N PRO A 225 -20.14 -10.19 -15.47
CA PRO A 225 -20.00 -9.50 -14.19
C PRO A 225 -21.26 -8.68 -13.86
N ASN A 226 -21.65 -8.65 -12.58
CA ASN A 226 -22.64 -7.68 -12.15
C ASN A 226 -22.03 -6.27 -12.19
N PRO A 227 -22.60 -5.29 -12.92
CA PRO A 227 -21.97 -3.99 -13.15
C PRO A 227 -21.75 -3.17 -11.84
N ILE A 228 -22.60 -3.37 -10.83
CA ILE A 228 -22.43 -2.70 -9.51
C ILE A 228 -21.23 -3.29 -8.77
N LEU A 229 -21.09 -4.63 -8.78
CA LEU A 229 -19.95 -5.29 -8.13
C LEU A 229 -18.64 -5.02 -8.86
N GLU A 230 -18.68 -4.99 -10.20
CA GLU A 230 -17.54 -4.63 -11.04
C GLU A 230 -17.06 -3.20 -10.75
N LYS A 231 -17.98 -2.21 -10.75
CA LYS A 231 -17.63 -0.82 -10.40
C LYS A 231 -17.13 -0.70 -8.97
N ALA A 232 -17.74 -1.43 -8.03
CA ALA A 232 -17.29 -1.43 -6.63
C ALA A 232 -15.85 -1.92 -6.49
N LEU A 233 -15.49 -2.99 -7.19
CA LEU A 233 -14.13 -3.52 -7.18
C LEU A 233 -13.13 -2.57 -7.84
N ASP A 234 -13.52 -1.96 -8.95
CA ASP A 234 -12.70 -0.97 -9.66
C ASP A 234 -12.38 0.23 -8.77
N VAL A 235 -13.39 0.78 -8.07
CA VAL A 235 -13.19 1.86 -7.09
C VAL A 235 -12.32 1.43 -5.92
N LEU A 236 -12.51 0.22 -5.39
CA LEU A 236 -11.63 -0.31 -4.35
C LEU A 236 -10.16 -0.35 -4.80
N PHE A 237 -9.89 -0.73 -6.04
CA PHE A 237 -8.54 -0.69 -6.59
C PHE A 237 -8.00 0.74 -6.69
N ILE A 238 -8.81 1.72 -7.10
CA ILE A 238 -8.44 3.15 -7.12
C ILE A 238 -8.06 3.63 -5.71
N LEU A 239 -8.91 3.36 -4.71
CA LEU A 239 -8.69 3.80 -3.33
C LEU A 239 -7.45 3.19 -2.67
N HIS A 240 -7.00 2.04 -3.18
CA HIS A 240 -5.81 1.35 -2.71
C HIS A 240 -4.57 1.60 -3.57
N ALA A 241 -4.68 2.32 -4.71
CA ALA A 241 -3.63 2.40 -5.73
C ALA A 241 -2.30 2.95 -5.18
N ASP A 242 -2.31 3.99 -4.36
CA ASP A 242 -1.12 4.45 -3.64
C ASP A 242 -1.47 5.07 -2.28
N HIS A 243 -0.49 5.20 -1.41
CA HIS A 243 -0.64 5.86 -0.12
C HIS A 243 0.73 6.25 0.44
N GLU A 244 1.50 7.05 -0.31
CA GLU A 244 2.80 7.59 0.08
C GLU A 244 3.79 6.50 0.54
N GLN A 245 4.64 6.78 1.52
CA GLN A 245 5.67 5.87 2.05
C GLN A 245 5.15 4.95 3.15
N ASN A 246 4.06 4.22 2.88
CA ASN A 246 3.64 3.13 3.77
C ASN A 246 4.67 1.99 3.79
N CYS A 247 4.50 1.03 4.72
CA CYS A 247 5.47 -0.04 4.94
C CYS A 247 5.83 -0.82 3.66
N SER A 248 4.84 -1.18 2.83
CA SER A 248 5.09 -1.95 1.61
C SER A 248 5.74 -1.11 0.50
N THR A 249 5.39 0.17 0.37
CA THR A 249 6.06 1.09 -0.54
C THR A 249 7.52 1.32 -0.12
N SER A 250 7.77 1.48 1.18
CA SER A 250 9.13 1.59 1.72
C SER A 250 9.94 0.31 1.46
N ALA A 251 9.33 -0.87 1.58
CA ALA A 251 9.97 -2.14 1.23
C ALA A 251 10.29 -2.24 -0.26
N MET A 252 9.37 -1.83 -1.15
CA MET A 252 9.59 -1.75 -2.59
C MET A 252 10.81 -0.88 -2.91
N ARG A 253 10.86 0.32 -2.34
CA ARG A 253 11.97 1.26 -2.55
C ARG A 253 13.27 0.77 -1.93
N ALA A 254 13.22 0.18 -0.73
CA ALA A 254 14.41 -0.33 -0.06
C ALA A 254 15.07 -1.47 -0.86
N VAL A 255 14.28 -2.45 -1.31
CA VAL A 255 14.78 -3.57 -2.12
C VAL A 255 15.16 -3.10 -3.53
N GLY A 256 14.32 -2.28 -4.18
CA GLY A 256 14.58 -1.73 -5.50
C GLY A 256 15.81 -0.82 -5.56
N SER A 257 16.22 -0.21 -4.42
CA SER A 257 17.41 0.63 -4.34
C SER A 257 18.73 -0.13 -4.62
N SER A 258 18.69 -1.45 -4.60
CA SER A 258 19.80 -2.31 -5.04
C SER A 258 19.84 -2.54 -6.55
N GLU A 259 18.93 -1.90 -7.30
CA GLU A 259 18.76 -2.05 -8.75
C GLU A 259 18.32 -3.48 -9.19
N VAL A 260 17.73 -4.23 -8.26
CA VAL A 260 17.08 -5.48 -8.61
C VAL A 260 15.84 -5.23 -9.49
N ASP A 261 15.49 -6.20 -10.32
CA ASP A 261 14.32 -6.11 -11.17
C ASP A 261 13.01 -5.84 -10.39
N PRO A 262 11.98 -5.27 -11.03
CA PRO A 262 10.77 -4.86 -10.34
C PRO A 262 9.91 -6.03 -9.83
N TYR A 263 10.08 -7.25 -10.34
CA TYR A 263 9.35 -8.42 -9.83
C TYR A 263 9.81 -8.79 -8.42
N CYS A 264 11.12 -8.83 -8.20
CA CYS A 264 11.70 -9.07 -6.87
C CYS A 264 11.36 -7.94 -5.89
N ALA A 265 11.43 -6.68 -6.35
CA ALA A 265 11.07 -5.53 -5.52
C ALA A 265 9.56 -5.53 -5.15
N ALA A 266 8.67 -5.85 -6.11
CA ALA A 266 7.23 -5.97 -5.89
C ALA A 266 6.89 -7.14 -4.96
N SER A 267 7.59 -8.26 -5.08
CA SER A 267 7.44 -9.40 -4.15
C SER A 267 7.74 -9.00 -2.70
N ALA A 268 8.77 -8.17 -2.48
CA ALA A 268 9.08 -7.65 -1.15
C ALA A 268 7.96 -6.72 -0.61
N ALA A 269 7.39 -5.90 -1.49
CA ALA A 269 6.23 -5.06 -1.13
C ALA A 269 4.99 -5.89 -0.78
N ILE A 270 4.68 -6.93 -1.56
CA ILE A 270 3.59 -7.88 -1.27
C ILE A 270 3.84 -8.57 0.08
N SER A 271 5.07 -9.00 0.35
CA SER A 271 5.44 -9.63 1.62
C SER A 271 5.27 -8.69 2.81
N ALA A 272 5.62 -7.41 2.66
CA ALA A 272 5.39 -6.40 3.70
C ALA A 272 3.89 -6.12 3.91
N LEU A 273 3.10 -6.11 2.82
CA LEU A 273 1.65 -5.92 2.89
C LEU A 273 0.95 -7.10 3.59
N TYR A 274 1.49 -8.31 3.48
CA TYR A 274 0.94 -9.50 4.13
C TYR A 274 0.95 -9.41 5.66
N GLY A 275 1.81 -8.59 6.23
CA GLY A 275 1.94 -8.44 7.69
C GLY A 275 0.64 -7.98 8.38
N PRO A 276 0.32 -8.51 9.58
CA PRO A 276 -0.93 -8.20 10.30
C PRO A 276 -1.04 -6.73 10.73
N LEU A 277 0.07 -6.01 10.77
CA LEU A 277 0.09 -4.57 11.09
C LEU A 277 -0.07 -3.67 9.85
N HIS A 278 -0.23 -4.26 8.66
CA HIS A 278 -0.40 -3.53 7.41
C HIS A 278 -1.66 -3.99 6.67
N GLY A 279 -1.60 -4.97 5.78
CA GLY A 279 -2.75 -5.38 4.95
C GLY A 279 -3.78 -6.28 5.65
N GLY A 280 -3.53 -6.75 6.87
CA GLY A 280 -4.45 -7.60 7.62
C GLY A 280 -5.52 -6.84 8.45
N ALA A 281 -5.59 -5.52 8.35
CA ALA A 281 -6.47 -4.72 9.20
C ALA A 281 -7.95 -4.93 8.89
N ASN A 282 -8.35 -5.07 7.63
CA ASN A 282 -9.74 -5.32 7.23
C ASN A 282 -10.24 -6.71 7.66
N GLU A 283 -9.38 -7.73 7.70
CA GLU A 283 -9.73 -9.03 8.31
C GLU A 283 -10.02 -8.88 9.81
N ALA A 284 -9.19 -8.13 10.52
CA ALA A 284 -9.39 -7.88 11.94
C ALA A 284 -10.71 -7.14 12.23
N VAL A 285 -11.12 -6.21 11.34
CA VAL A 285 -12.44 -5.56 11.43
C VAL A 285 -13.56 -6.60 11.35
N LEU A 286 -13.53 -7.50 10.37
CA LEU A 286 -14.58 -8.52 10.26
C LEU A 286 -14.64 -9.47 11.46
N ARG A 287 -13.48 -9.86 12.00
CA ARG A 287 -13.44 -10.68 13.23
C ARG A 287 -14.04 -9.94 14.40
N MET A 288 -13.76 -8.66 14.57
CA MET A 288 -14.34 -7.81 15.59
C MET A 288 -15.87 -7.72 15.44
N LEU A 289 -16.38 -7.39 14.24
CA LEU A 289 -17.82 -7.27 13.99
C LEU A 289 -18.55 -8.60 14.23
N LYS A 290 -17.98 -9.73 13.82
CA LYS A 290 -18.52 -11.07 14.12
C LYS A 290 -18.50 -11.37 15.61
N GLY A 291 -17.47 -10.95 16.34
CA GLY A 291 -17.37 -11.11 17.80
C GLY A 291 -18.41 -10.30 18.58
N ILE A 292 -18.77 -9.11 18.10
CA ILE A 292 -19.86 -8.30 18.67
C ILE A 292 -21.21 -8.99 18.45
N GLY A 293 -21.41 -9.61 17.29
CA GLY A 293 -22.54 -10.50 16.99
C GLY A 293 -23.86 -9.80 16.68
N SER A 294 -24.26 -8.77 17.41
CA SER A 294 -25.48 -8.00 17.15
C SER A 294 -25.30 -6.51 17.44
N LYS A 295 -26.19 -5.68 16.84
CA LYS A 295 -26.22 -4.23 17.08
C LYS A 295 -26.43 -3.91 18.58
N ASP A 296 -27.20 -4.69 19.28
CA ASP A 296 -27.52 -4.45 20.70
C ASP A 296 -26.32 -4.66 21.62
N HIS A 297 -25.31 -5.40 21.19
CA HIS A 297 -24.06 -5.62 21.94
C HIS A 297 -23.03 -4.52 21.72
N VAL A 298 -23.21 -3.63 20.74
CA VAL A 298 -22.25 -2.56 20.42
C VAL A 298 -21.95 -1.66 21.63
N PRO A 299 -22.93 -1.19 22.43
CA PRO A 299 -22.64 -0.37 23.62
C PRO A 299 -21.75 -1.07 24.65
N ALA A 300 -21.95 -2.38 24.87
CA ALA A 300 -21.11 -3.16 25.78
C ALA A 300 -19.69 -3.28 25.26
N PHE A 301 -19.52 -3.59 23.97
CA PHE A 301 -18.20 -3.65 23.33
C PHE A 301 -17.47 -2.30 23.42
N VAL A 302 -18.16 -1.19 23.15
CA VAL A 302 -17.60 0.17 23.26
C VAL A 302 -17.12 0.46 24.69
N LYS A 303 -17.88 0.00 25.70
CA LYS A 303 -17.47 0.11 27.10
C LYS A 303 -16.18 -0.66 27.36
N ASP A 304 -16.09 -1.91 26.88
CA ASP A 304 -14.88 -2.74 27.03
C ASP A 304 -13.66 -2.09 26.36
N VAL A 305 -13.82 -1.51 25.17
CA VAL A 305 -12.74 -0.74 24.50
C VAL A 305 -12.24 0.41 25.38
N LYS A 306 -13.14 1.13 26.05
CA LYS A 306 -12.77 2.27 26.89
C LYS A 306 -12.07 1.85 28.20
N GLU A 307 -12.50 0.73 28.79
CA GLU A 307 -12.07 0.28 30.11
C GLU A 307 -10.86 -0.65 30.07
N SER A 308 -10.58 -1.29 28.94
CA SER A 308 -9.49 -2.27 28.78
C SER A 308 -8.07 -1.70 28.80
N GLY A 309 -7.92 -0.39 28.83
CA GLY A 309 -6.58 0.24 28.77
C GLY A 309 -5.81 0.01 27.46
N GLY A 310 -6.47 -0.51 26.42
CA GLY A 310 -5.88 -0.79 25.10
C GLY A 310 -5.78 -2.27 24.74
N ASP A 311 -6.17 -3.18 25.61
CA ASP A 311 -6.20 -4.63 25.34
C ASP A 311 -7.29 -4.98 24.31
N VAL A 312 -8.47 -4.36 24.42
CA VAL A 312 -9.54 -4.45 23.42
C VAL A 312 -9.42 -3.29 22.43
N LYS A 313 -9.18 -3.62 21.17
CA LYS A 313 -8.95 -2.61 20.11
C LYS A 313 -10.20 -2.43 19.25
N LEU A 314 -10.52 -1.18 18.95
CA LEU A 314 -11.50 -0.81 17.94
C LEU A 314 -10.84 -0.88 16.55
N MET A 315 -10.97 -2.02 15.87
CA MET A 315 -10.36 -2.26 14.58
C MET A 315 -11.06 -1.47 13.47
N GLY A 316 -10.29 -0.97 12.50
CA GLY A 316 -10.82 -0.13 11.42
C GLY A 316 -11.06 1.33 11.80
N PHE A 317 -10.64 1.75 13.00
CA PHE A 317 -10.72 3.12 13.48
C PHE A 317 -9.34 3.67 13.81
N GLY A 318 -9.17 4.97 13.54
CA GLY A 318 -7.90 5.64 13.65
C GLY A 318 -6.95 5.30 12.51
N HIS A 319 -5.99 6.15 12.28
CA HIS A 319 -5.01 5.99 11.23
C HIS A 319 -3.68 6.61 11.68
N ARG A 320 -2.56 6.04 11.21
CA ARG A 320 -1.24 6.59 11.54
C ARG A 320 -1.06 8.02 11.01
N VAL A 321 -1.61 8.31 9.84
CA VAL A 321 -1.53 9.60 9.16
C VAL A 321 -2.76 10.45 9.44
N TYR A 322 -3.97 9.95 9.09
CA TYR A 322 -5.20 10.73 9.26
C TYR A 322 -5.54 10.96 10.73
N LYS A 323 -5.67 12.23 11.08
CA LYS A 323 -6.19 12.71 12.38
C LYS A 323 -7.63 13.23 12.22
N ASN A 324 -8.20 13.05 11.06
CA ASN A 324 -9.58 13.32 10.66
C ASN A 324 -10.17 12.09 9.99
N TYR A 325 -11.41 12.17 9.52
CA TYR A 325 -12.08 11.09 8.80
C TYR A 325 -11.31 10.73 7.52
N ASP A 326 -11.00 9.45 7.31
CA ASP A 326 -10.32 8.97 6.10
C ASP A 326 -11.22 9.23 4.87
N PRO A 327 -10.79 10.01 3.88
CA PRO A 327 -11.63 10.35 2.71
C PRO A 327 -12.09 9.11 1.94
N ARG A 328 -11.32 8.02 1.98
CA ARG A 328 -11.66 6.76 1.33
C ARG A 328 -12.82 6.03 2.02
N ALA A 329 -12.87 6.07 3.35
CA ALA A 329 -13.94 5.43 4.11
C ALA A 329 -15.32 6.03 3.79
N ARG A 330 -15.39 7.35 3.53
CA ARG A 330 -16.64 8.01 3.11
C ARG A 330 -17.16 7.50 1.77
N ILE A 331 -16.25 7.31 0.80
CA ILE A 331 -16.58 6.77 -0.52
C ILE A 331 -17.08 5.33 -0.38
N LEU A 332 -16.36 4.50 0.40
CA LEU A 332 -16.73 3.10 0.61
C LEU A 332 -18.07 2.94 1.35
N LYS A 333 -18.40 3.84 2.27
CA LYS A 333 -19.71 3.82 2.94
C LYS A 333 -20.85 3.97 1.94
N GLN A 334 -20.76 4.93 1.02
CA GLN A 334 -21.76 5.13 -0.03
C GLN A 334 -21.84 3.94 -0.98
N MET A 335 -20.70 3.34 -1.31
CA MET A 335 -20.65 2.16 -2.18
C MET A 335 -21.21 0.91 -1.50
N ALA A 336 -21.02 0.75 -0.19
CA ALA A 336 -21.55 -0.37 0.56
C ALA A 336 -23.09 -0.48 0.38
N ASP A 337 -23.81 0.64 0.42
CA ASP A 337 -25.26 0.65 0.21
C ASP A 337 -25.65 0.11 -1.17
N GLN A 338 -24.90 0.45 -2.23
CA GLN A 338 -25.16 -0.06 -3.58
C GLN A 338 -24.87 -1.56 -3.69
N VAL A 339 -23.75 -2.01 -3.11
CA VAL A 339 -23.37 -3.42 -3.12
C VAL A 339 -24.38 -4.27 -2.35
N PHE A 340 -24.79 -3.82 -1.16
CA PHE A 340 -25.81 -4.54 -0.37
C PHE A 340 -27.19 -4.52 -1.02
N GLY A 341 -27.48 -3.52 -1.86
CA GLY A 341 -28.70 -3.49 -2.69
C GLY A 341 -28.81 -4.68 -3.66
N VAL A 342 -27.69 -5.22 -4.14
CA VAL A 342 -27.66 -6.35 -5.08
C VAL A 342 -27.25 -7.68 -4.43
N THR A 343 -26.51 -7.65 -3.33
CA THR A 343 -26.06 -8.88 -2.64
C THR A 343 -26.95 -9.31 -1.47
N GLY A 344 -27.85 -8.43 -1.05
CA GLY A 344 -28.63 -8.55 0.16
C GLY A 344 -27.97 -7.91 1.38
N ARG A 345 -28.79 -7.47 2.34
CA ARG A 345 -28.33 -6.77 3.54
C ARG A 345 -27.49 -7.71 4.42
N ASN A 346 -26.32 -7.26 4.80
CA ASN A 346 -25.44 -7.98 5.70
C ASN A 346 -25.66 -7.50 7.16
N PRO A 347 -26.00 -8.38 8.12
CA PRO A 347 -26.17 -7.99 9.52
C PRO A 347 -24.96 -7.27 10.14
N LEU A 348 -23.75 -7.56 9.67
CA LEU A 348 -22.53 -6.88 10.13
C LEU A 348 -22.51 -5.39 9.75
N LEU A 349 -23.23 -4.98 8.69
CA LEU A 349 -23.37 -3.58 8.34
C LEU A 349 -24.11 -2.79 9.44
N ASP A 350 -25.18 -3.36 10.01
CA ASP A 350 -25.92 -2.70 11.08
C ASP A 350 -25.05 -2.48 12.33
N ILE A 351 -24.19 -3.45 12.65
CA ILE A 351 -23.19 -3.34 13.73
C ILE A 351 -22.17 -2.25 13.39
N ALA A 352 -21.67 -2.24 12.16
CA ALA A 352 -20.68 -1.27 11.71
C ALA A 352 -21.23 0.18 11.74
N LEU A 353 -22.45 0.40 11.24
CA LEU A 353 -23.09 1.71 11.26
C LEU A 353 -23.32 2.22 12.69
N GLU A 354 -23.70 1.33 13.62
CA GLU A 354 -23.88 1.69 15.03
C GLU A 354 -22.55 2.00 15.71
N LEU A 355 -21.50 1.22 15.45
CA LEU A 355 -20.13 1.52 15.92
C LEU A 355 -19.64 2.88 15.41
N GLU A 356 -19.81 3.16 14.12
CA GLU A 356 -19.44 4.44 13.55
C GLU A 356 -20.21 5.58 14.22
N ARG A 357 -21.53 5.45 14.35
CA ARG A 357 -22.36 6.48 15.01
C ARG A 357 -21.84 6.80 16.42
N ILE A 358 -21.61 5.78 17.24
CA ILE A 358 -21.10 5.97 18.59
C ILE A 358 -19.69 6.59 18.57
N ALA A 359 -18.80 6.12 17.73
CA ALA A 359 -17.44 6.61 17.68
C ALA A 359 -17.35 8.10 17.20
N LEU A 360 -18.29 8.53 16.38
CA LEU A 360 -18.35 9.93 15.93
C LEU A 360 -18.97 10.88 16.98
N GLU A 361 -19.78 10.37 17.91
CA GLU A 361 -20.49 11.16 18.92
C GLU A 361 -19.79 11.11 20.30
N ASP A 362 -19.06 10.06 20.61
CA ASP A 362 -18.49 9.81 21.93
C ASP A 362 -17.15 10.53 22.11
N ASP A 363 -17.07 11.37 23.13
CA ASP A 363 -15.90 12.19 23.50
C ASP A 363 -14.58 11.38 23.60
N TYR A 364 -14.64 10.12 24.05
CA TYR A 364 -13.46 9.29 24.17
C TYR A 364 -12.78 9.05 22.81
N PHE A 365 -13.56 8.75 21.77
CA PHE A 365 -13.07 8.49 20.43
C PHE A 365 -12.74 9.78 19.68
N VAL A 366 -13.59 10.80 19.80
CA VAL A 366 -13.40 12.11 19.16
C VAL A 366 -12.10 12.76 19.64
N LYS A 367 -11.86 12.80 20.96
CA LYS A 367 -10.62 13.37 21.53
C LYS A 367 -9.36 12.59 21.13
N ARG A 368 -9.49 11.30 20.83
CA ARG A 368 -8.39 10.44 20.35
C ARG A 368 -8.29 10.39 18.83
N LYS A 369 -9.17 11.09 18.11
CA LYS A 369 -9.24 11.13 16.64
C LYS A 369 -9.39 9.73 16.02
N LEU A 370 -10.21 8.88 16.64
CA LEU A 370 -10.49 7.50 16.21
C LEU A 370 -11.68 7.49 15.24
N TYR A 371 -11.45 7.92 14.02
CA TYR A 371 -12.44 7.91 12.94
C TYR A 371 -12.32 6.62 12.12
N PRO A 372 -13.41 6.17 11.42
CA PRO A 372 -13.34 5.07 10.48
C PRO A 372 -12.28 5.31 9.39
N ASN A 373 -11.52 4.25 9.08
CA ASN A 373 -10.54 4.25 8.00
C ASN A 373 -11.00 3.36 6.82
N VAL A 374 -10.18 3.25 5.78
CA VAL A 374 -10.51 2.49 4.58
C VAL A 374 -10.84 1.01 4.88
N ASP A 375 -10.21 0.40 5.87
CA ASP A 375 -10.38 -1.02 6.21
C ASP A 375 -11.74 -1.33 6.84
N PHE A 376 -12.39 -0.33 7.42
CA PHE A 376 -13.66 -0.50 8.12
C PHE A 376 -14.80 -0.93 7.18
N TYR A 377 -14.89 -0.34 6.01
CA TYR A 377 -15.94 -0.67 5.03
C TYR A 377 -15.48 -1.63 3.93
N SER A 378 -14.19 -1.61 3.55
CA SER A 378 -13.70 -2.47 2.46
C SER A 378 -13.92 -3.96 2.75
N GLY A 379 -13.67 -4.40 3.98
CA GLY A 379 -13.88 -5.79 4.39
C GLY A 379 -15.34 -6.24 4.27
N LEU A 380 -16.29 -5.36 4.61
CA LEU A 380 -17.73 -5.65 4.47
C LEU A 380 -18.13 -5.78 3.00
N ILE A 381 -17.62 -4.91 2.13
CA ILE A 381 -17.87 -4.96 0.69
C ILE A 381 -17.28 -6.25 0.10
N TYR A 382 -16.02 -6.57 0.41
CA TYR A 382 -15.40 -7.82 -0.05
C TYR A 382 -16.17 -9.06 0.38
N GLN A 383 -16.64 -9.09 1.64
CA GLN A 383 -17.45 -10.21 2.13
C GLN A 383 -18.79 -10.31 1.38
N ALA A 384 -19.47 -9.18 1.13
CA ALA A 384 -20.72 -9.15 0.35
C ALA A 384 -20.50 -9.66 -1.07
N MET A 385 -19.36 -9.36 -1.68
CA MET A 385 -18.92 -9.88 -2.97
C MET A 385 -18.46 -11.34 -2.93
N LYS A 386 -18.54 -12.01 -1.79
CA LYS A 386 -18.15 -13.41 -1.54
C LYS A 386 -16.65 -13.71 -1.67
N PHE A 387 -15.80 -12.70 -1.54
CA PHE A 387 -14.37 -12.96 -1.43
C PHE A 387 -14.08 -13.63 -0.07
N PRO A 388 -13.27 -14.70 -0.04
CA PRO A 388 -12.77 -15.24 1.23
C PRO A 388 -11.84 -14.24 1.89
N VAL A 389 -11.81 -14.29 3.23
CA VAL A 389 -11.07 -13.29 4.03
C VAL A 389 -9.58 -13.26 3.69
N ASP A 390 -8.99 -14.41 3.41
CA ASP A 390 -7.57 -14.53 3.02
C ASP A 390 -7.23 -13.80 1.71
N MET A 391 -8.25 -13.52 0.87
CA MET A 391 -8.07 -12.76 -0.35
C MET A 391 -8.08 -11.24 -0.15
N PHE A 392 -8.47 -10.71 1.02
CA PHE A 392 -8.57 -9.26 1.23
C PHE A 392 -7.24 -8.53 1.04
N PRO A 393 -6.11 -8.98 1.63
CA PRO A 393 -4.83 -8.36 1.37
C PRO A 393 -4.34 -8.59 -0.08
N VAL A 394 -4.81 -9.64 -0.76
CA VAL A 394 -4.51 -9.89 -2.17
C VAL A 394 -5.21 -8.86 -3.07
N LEU A 395 -6.49 -8.57 -2.79
CA LEU A 395 -7.25 -7.51 -3.48
C LEU A 395 -6.59 -6.14 -3.30
N PHE A 396 -6.12 -5.89 -2.08
CA PHE A 396 -5.33 -4.70 -1.79
C PHE A 396 -4.05 -4.63 -2.64
N ALA A 397 -3.31 -5.75 -2.75
CA ALA A 397 -2.07 -5.84 -3.53
C ALA A 397 -2.31 -5.57 -5.03
N ILE A 398 -3.44 -6.04 -5.60
CA ILE A 398 -3.80 -5.77 -7.01
C ILE A 398 -3.88 -4.27 -7.25
N GLY A 399 -4.66 -3.54 -6.45
CA GLY A 399 -4.78 -2.08 -6.58
C GLY A 399 -3.45 -1.37 -6.34
N ARG A 400 -2.72 -1.75 -5.28
CA ARG A 400 -1.47 -1.10 -4.88
C ARG A 400 -0.31 -1.34 -5.84
N MET A 401 -0.39 -2.33 -6.71
CA MET A 401 0.68 -2.62 -7.69
C MET A 401 1.01 -1.39 -8.54
N ALA A 402 0.03 -0.62 -8.95
CA ALA A 402 0.24 0.62 -9.71
C ALA A 402 1.09 1.64 -8.93
N GLY A 403 0.75 1.88 -7.66
CA GLY A 403 1.49 2.78 -6.78
C GLY A 403 2.92 2.31 -6.48
N TRP A 404 3.09 1.03 -6.14
CA TRP A 404 4.42 0.46 -5.93
C TRP A 404 5.33 0.66 -7.14
N LEU A 405 4.81 0.39 -8.33
CA LEU A 405 5.58 0.52 -9.57
C LEU A 405 5.87 1.98 -9.94
N ALA A 406 4.94 2.90 -9.67
CA ALA A 406 5.18 4.32 -9.84
C ALA A 406 6.26 4.82 -8.88
N GLN A 407 6.20 4.45 -7.60
CA GLN A 407 7.19 4.77 -6.58
C GLN A 407 8.57 4.20 -6.91
N TRP A 408 8.62 2.97 -7.41
CA TRP A 408 9.85 2.34 -7.87
C TRP A 408 10.42 3.04 -9.11
N ASN A 409 9.58 3.36 -10.11
CA ASN A 409 10.00 4.04 -11.33
C ASN A 409 10.52 5.45 -11.05
N GLU A 410 9.86 6.19 -10.14
CA GLU A 410 10.34 7.51 -9.69
C GLU A 410 11.69 7.37 -8.97
N MET A 411 11.86 6.37 -8.11
CA MET A 411 13.11 6.12 -7.40
C MET A 411 14.27 5.81 -8.35
N ILE A 412 14.08 4.94 -9.35
CA ILE A 412 15.14 4.59 -10.30
C ILE A 412 15.62 5.82 -11.11
N GLN A 413 14.76 6.81 -11.30
CA GLN A 413 15.08 8.03 -12.03
C GLN A 413 15.63 9.15 -11.14
N ASP A 414 15.54 9.01 -9.81
CA ASP A 414 16.01 10.01 -8.85
C ASP A 414 17.54 9.96 -8.70
N LYS A 415 18.20 11.07 -9.09
CA LYS A 415 19.68 11.21 -9.00
C LYS A 415 20.21 11.23 -7.56
N ASP A 416 19.37 11.59 -6.60
CA ASP A 416 19.74 11.60 -5.18
C ASP A 416 19.67 10.20 -4.55
N GLN A 417 19.01 9.24 -5.23
CA GLN A 417 18.82 7.88 -4.74
C GLN A 417 20.15 7.13 -4.62
N LYS A 418 20.29 6.44 -3.51
CA LYS A 418 21.40 5.54 -3.22
C LYS A 418 20.86 4.23 -2.67
N ILE A 419 21.67 3.17 -2.67
CA ILE A 419 21.31 1.92 -2.02
C ILE A 419 20.90 2.18 -0.55
N ALA A 420 19.75 1.70 -0.15
CA ALA A 420 19.22 1.87 1.21
C ALA A 420 20.08 1.09 2.21
N ARG A 421 20.84 1.83 3.02
CA ARG A 421 21.71 1.26 4.05
C ARG A 421 21.60 2.09 5.33
N PRO A 422 20.58 1.87 6.15
CA PRO A 422 20.47 2.56 7.44
C PRO A 422 21.65 2.25 8.37
N ARG A 423 21.93 3.15 9.30
CA ARG A 423 22.89 2.95 10.37
C ARG A 423 22.22 2.28 11.55
N GLN A 424 23.05 1.72 12.45
CA GLN A 424 22.61 1.21 13.74
C GLN A 424 23.44 1.81 14.87
N VAL A 425 22.85 1.95 16.05
CA VAL A 425 23.55 2.18 17.30
C VAL A 425 23.94 0.81 17.85
N TYR A 426 25.22 0.53 17.88
CA TYR A 426 25.71 -0.75 18.41
C TYR A 426 25.83 -0.68 19.94
N LEU A 427 25.12 -1.53 20.63
CA LEU A 427 25.07 -1.63 22.08
C LEU A 427 25.73 -2.92 22.63
N GLY A 428 26.32 -3.72 21.75
CA GLY A 428 26.95 -4.97 22.13
C GLY A 428 28.39 -4.78 22.66
N TYR A 429 29.00 -5.88 23.07
CA TYR A 429 30.38 -5.90 23.51
C TYR A 429 31.34 -5.66 22.34
N ARG A 430 32.42 -4.92 22.60
CA ARG A 430 33.54 -4.71 21.68
C ARG A 430 34.80 -5.36 22.22
N ASP A 431 35.77 -5.61 21.34
CA ASP A 431 37.13 -6.05 21.68
C ASP A 431 37.19 -7.33 22.53
N ARG A 432 36.25 -8.27 22.30
CA ARG A 432 36.26 -9.57 22.97
C ARG A 432 37.30 -10.48 22.34
N SER A 433 38.19 -11.08 23.19
CA SER A 433 39.09 -12.11 22.72
C SER A 433 38.34 -13.38 22.31
N PHE A 434 38.76 -13.98 21.20
CA PHE A 434 38.24 -15.28 20.77
C PHE A 434 38.66 -16.37 21.77
N VAL A 435 37.70 -17.14 22.24
CA VAL A 435 37.92 -18.31 23.09
C VAL A 435 37.75 -19.57 22.26
N PRO A 436 38.77 -20.43 22.08
CA PRO A 436 38.62 -21.69 21.40
C PRO A 436 37.51 -22.56 21.98
N PHE A 437 36.88 -23.39 21.15
CA PHE A 437 35.70 -24.16 21.55
C PHE A 437 35.95 -25.00 22.80
N GLU A 438 37.11 -25.66 22.88
CA GLU A 438 37.54 -26.54 23.97
C GLU A 438 37.75 -25.80 25.33
N LYS A 439 37.79 -24.46 25.30
CA LYS A 439 37.96 -23.58 26.49
C LYS A 439 36.70 -22.80 26.85
N ARG A 440 35.56 -23.08 26.16
CA ARG A 440 34.26 -22.48 26.48
C ARG A 440 33.59 -23.36 27.53
N GLY A 441 33.56 -22.88 28.76
CA GLY A 441 32.86 -23.55 29.86
C GLY A 441 31.34 -23.36 29.82
#